data_db9dc2fc18774c5c562dc13695416a9d
#
_entry.id   db9dc2fc18774c5c562dc13695416a9d
#
_cell.length_a   1.000
_cell.length_b   1.000
_cell.length_c   1.000
_cell.angle_alpha   90.00
_cell.angle_beta   90.00
_cell.angle_gamma   90.00
#
_symmetry.space_group_name_H-M   'P 1'
#
loop_
_entity.id
_entity.type
_entity.pdbx_description
1 polymer ?
#
loop_
_entity_poly.entity_id
_entity_poly.type
_entity_poly.pdbx_seq_one_letter_code
_entity_poly.pdbx_strand_id
1 'polypeptide(L)'
;MLDDYHLAQGAVLDRCLQFLLNHLPEGLVLLVTSRQRPDWHLARLRLSRQLLELSEQDLRLTAEESGALMAASGLELDEDALDALLERSEGWVAGLRLWLLARGDPEEQVSPGVHGADELIRDYLLEEVIERQPPEVQAFLAQTARFERFCAELCD
;
A
#
# COMPACT_ATOMS: atom_id res chain seq x y z
N MET A 1 13.31 -3.11 13.46
CA MET A 1 12.51 -2.91 12.25
C MET A 1 13.30 -2.10 11.25
N LEU A 2 13.26 -2.45 10.01
CA LEU A 2 13.75 -1.67 8.88
C LEU A 2 12.54 -1.27 8.04
N ASP A 3 12.28 0.02 7.99
CA ASP A 3 11.15 0.56 7.23
C ASP A 3 11.65 1.15 5.91
N ASP A 4 10.85 1.04 4.86
CA ASP A 4 11.16 1.52 3.51
C ASP A 4 12.56 1.09 3.02
N TYR A 5 12.91 -0.17 3.23
CA TYR A 5 14.23 -0.72 2.90
C TYR A 5 14.68 -0.40 1.46
N HIS A 6 13.76 -0.32 0.51
CA HIS A 6 14.05 -0.01 -0.89
C HIS A 6 14.76 1.34 -1.08
N LEU A 7 14.63 2.29 -0.13
CA LEU A 7 15.32 3.59 -0.18
C LEU A 7 16.80 3.50 0.22
N ALA A 8 17.15 2.47 1.00
CA ALA A 8 18.51 2.26 1.50
C ALA A 8 19.22 1.08 0.80
N GLN A 9 18.53 0.42 -0.14
CA GLN A 9 19.04 -0.77 -0.82
C GLN A 9 20.37 -0.50 -1.51
N GLY A 10 21.32 -1.43 -1.34
CA GLY A 10 22.62 -1.34 -1.98
C GLY A 10 23.51 -2.51 -1.62
N ALA A 11 24.49 -2.82 -2.49
CA ALA A 11 25.30 -4.02 -2.41
C ALA A 11 26.04 -4.24 -1.07
N VAL A 12 26.36 -3.18 -0.35
CA VAL A 12 27.02 -3.29 0.96
C VAL A 12 26.01 -3.64 2.03
N LEU A 13 24.89 -2.91 2.09
CA LEU A 13 23.83 -3.14 3.06
C LEU A 13 23.18 -4.52 2.85
N ASP A 14 22.94 -4.91 1.60
CA ASP A 14 22.38 -6.23 1.26
C ASP A 14 23.26 -7.35 1.76
N ARG A 15 24.58 -7.27 1.59
CA ARG A 15 25.52 -8.25 2.11
C ARG A 15 25.54 -8.30 3.65
N CYS A 16 25.50 -7.14 4.31
CA CYS A 16 25.43 -7.07 5.76
C CYS A 16 24.15 -7.72 6.30
N LEU A 17 23.03 -7.42 5.68
CA LEU A 17 21.73 -8.00 6.06
C LEU A 17 21.65 -9.49 5.74
N GLN A 18 22.17 -9.93 4.60
CA GLN A 18 22.28 -11.35 4.28
C GLN A 18 23.14 -12.10 5.31
N PHE A 19 24.25 -11.48 5.74
CA PHE A 19 25.07 -12.06 6.81
C PHE A 19 24.30 -12.13 8.13
N LEU A 20 23.61 -11.05 8.52
CA LEU A 20 22.78 -11.02 9.72
C LEU A 20 21.70 -12.09 9.69
N LEU A 21 20.97 -12.23 8.58
CA LEU A 21 19.90 -13.22 8.40
C LEU A 21 20.42 -14.67 8.52
N ASN A 22 21.66 -14.91 8.10
CA ASN A 22 22.28 -16.24 8.22
C ASN A 22 22.76 -16.55 9.64
N HIS A 23 22.91 -15.55 10.49
CA HIS A 23 23.43 -15.66 11.85
C HIS A 23 22.50 -15.03 12.89
N LEU A 24 21.20 -14.96 12.58
CA LEU A 24 20.22 -14.35 13.46
C LEU A 24 20.13 -15.14 14.77
N PRO A 25 20.33 -14.50 15.94
CA PRO A 25 20.21 -15.16 17.22
C PRO A 25 18.78 -15.65 17.47
N GLU A 26 18.65 -16.71 18.27
CA GLU A 26 17.33 -17.16 18.73
C GLU A 26 16.62 -16.04 19.49
N GLY A 27 15.33 -15.85 19.22
CA GLY A 27 14.51 -14.81 19.86
C GLY A 27 14.59 -13.43 19.22
N LEU A 28 15.45 -13.21 18.19
CA LEU A 28 15.46 -11.98 17.42
C LEU A 28 14.55 -12.11 16.20
N VAL A 29 13.65 -11.14 16.02
CA VAL A 29 12.80 -11.03 14.84
C VAL A 29 13.21 -9.77 14.07
N LEU A 30 13.52 -9.91 12.79
CA LEU A 30 13.76 -8.78 11.89
C LEU A 30 12.49 -8.54 11.06
N LEU A 31 11.87 -7.37 11.26
CA LEU A 31 10.77 -6.89 10.45
C LEU A 31 11.30 -5.93 9.40
N VAL A 32 10.95 -6.17 8.14
CA VAL A 32 11.37 -5.34 7.01
C VAL A 32 10.16 -4.97 6.17
N THR A 33 9.96 -3.69 5.89
CA THR A 33 9.01 -3.23 4.88
C THR A 33 9.76 -2.73 3.65
N SER A 34 9.22 -2.99 2.48
CA SER A 34 9.83 -2.55 1.23
C SER A 34 8.81 -2.58 0.09
N ARG A 35 8.84 -1.58 -0.79
CA ARG A 35 8.01 -1.57 -2.01
C ARG A 35 8.52 -2.54 -3.07
N GLN A 36 9.80 -2.90 -3.00
CA GLN A 36 10.43 -3.86 -3.90
C GLN A 36 10.94 -5.05 -3.09
N ARG A 37 10.83 -6.23 -3.66
CA ARG A 37 11.36 -7.43 -3.03
C ARG A 37 12.89 -7.34 -2.96
N PRO A 38 13.49 -7.46 -1.75
CA PRO A 38 14.93 -7.50 -1.64
C PRO A 38 15.52 -8.71 -2.37
N ASP A 39 16.67 -8.53 -3.03
CA ASP A 39 17.40 -9.61 -3.69
C ASP A 39 18.24 -10.39 -2.67
N TRP A 40 17.59 -10.94 -1.67
CA TRP A 40 18.22 -11.75 -0.64
C TRP A 40 17.95 -13.24 -0.90
N HIS A 41 18.92 -14.10 -0.55
CA HIS A 41 18.80 -15.55 -0.68
C HIS A 41 17.88 -16.13 0.41
N LEU A 42 16.58 -15.91 0.29
CA LEU A 42 15.58 -16.26 1.32
C LEU A 42 15.13 -17.73 1.28
N ALA A 43 15.56 -18.51 0.28
CA ALA A 43 15.10 -19.89 0.11
C ALA A 43 15.34 -20.78 1.34
N ARG A 44 16.49 -20.62 2.01
CA ARG A 44 16.80 -21.35 3.24
C ARG A 44 15.85 -21.00 4.37
N LEU A 45 15.56 -19.71 4.58
CA LEU A 45 14.66 -19.24 5.62
C LEU A 45 13.22 -19.72 5.38
N ARG A 46 12.79 -19.79 4.10
CA ARG A 46 11.49 -20.38 3.74
C ARG A 46 11.43 -21.85 4.09
N LEU A 47 12.44 -22.63 3.71
CA LEU A 47 12.50 -24.08 3.99
C LEU A 47 12.51 -24.38 5.49
N SER A 48 13.19 -23.55 6.29
CA SER A 48 13.25 -23.69 7.76
C SER A 48 12.06 -23.06 8.48
N ARG A 49 11.08 -22.50 7.76
CA ARG A 49 9.91 -21.79 8.32
C ARG A 49 10.29 -20.63 9.24
N GLN A 50 11.41 -19.97 8.95
CA GLN A 50 11.91 -18.80 9.68
C GLN A 50 11.62 -17.49 8.95
N LEU A 51 10.83 -17.52 7.88
CA LEU A 51 10.41 -16.37 7.09
C LEU A 51 8.89 -16.33 7.00
N LEU A 52 8.31 -15.21 7.36
CA LEU A 52 6.97 -14.81 7.02
C LEU A 52 7.06 -13.71 5.95
N GLU A 53 6.44 -13.93 4.82
CA GLU A 53 6.29 -12.92 3.76
C GLU A 53 4.84 -12.49 3.72
N LEU A 54 4.61 -11.19 3.82
CA LEU A 54 3.30 -10.58 3.63
C LEU A 54 3.32 -9.78 2.33
N SER A 55 2.41 -10.08 1.45
CA SER A 55 2.20 -9.40 0.18
C SER A 55 1.13 -8.31 0.31
N GLU A 56 0.96 -7.52 -0.74
CA GLU A 56 -0.14 -6.55 -0.83
C GLU A 56 -1.51 -7.22 -0.59
N GLN A 57 -1.71 -8.42 -1.11
CA GLN A 57 -2.98 -9.15 -0.96
C GLN A 57 -3.26 -9.54 0.49
N ASP A 58 -2.21 -9.86 1.27
CA ASP A 58 -2.32 -10.21 2.69
C ASP A 58 -2.63 -8.99 3.56
N LEU A 59 -2.39 -7.78 3.05
CA LEU A 59 -2.61 -6.51 3.73
C LEU A 59 -3.93 -5.82 3.32
N ARG A 60 -4.66 -6.36 2.36
CA ARG A 60 -5.99 -5.87 2.00
C ARG A 60 -6.99 -6.22 3.08
N LEU A 61 -7.78 -5.24 3.50
CA LEU A 61 -8.84 -5.47 4.47
C LEU A 61 -9.98 -6.28 3.85
N THR A 62 -10.44 -7.25 4.61
CA THR A 62 -11.69 -7.99 4.32
C THR A 62 -12.91 -7.10 4.61
N ALA A 63 -14.10 -7.56 4.20
CA ALA A 63 -15.36 -6.86 4.51
C ALA A 63 -15.56 -6.70 6.02
N GLU A 64 -15.27 -7.73 6.80
CA GLU A 64 -15.37 -7.71 8.25
C GLU A 64 -14.41 -6.69 8.89
N GLU A 65 -13.14 -6.69 8.48
CA GLU A 65 -12.12 -5.75 8.96
C GLU A 65 -12.42 -4.31 8.55
N SER A 66 -12.92 -4.11 7.32
CA SER A 66 -13.35 -2.79 6.84
C SER A 66 -14.55 -2.27 7.60
N GLY A 67 -15.55 -3.12 7.86
CA GLY A 67 -16.70 -2.78 8.72
C GLY A 67 -16.27 -2.42 10.13
N ALA A 68 -15.34 -3.18 10.73
CA ALA A 68 -14.78 -2.88 12.05
C ALA A 68 -14.01 -1.55 12.06
N LEU A 69 -13.26 -1.24 11.01
CA LEU A 69 -12.56 0.06 10.85
C LEU A 69 -13.57 1.23 10.77
N MET A 70 -14.66 1.06 10.01
CA MET A 70 -15.72 2.06 9.90
C MET A 70 -16.40 2.28 11.24
N ALA A 71 -16.81 1.22 11.91
CA ALA A 71 -17.46 1.29 13.22
C ALA A 71 -16.55 1.92 14.29
N ALA A 72 -15.25 1.57 14.31
CA ALA A 72 -14.26 2.20 15.21
C ALA A 72 -14.08 3.70 14.95
N SER A 73 -14.40 4.16 13.72
CA SER A 73 -14.39 5.58 13.33
C SER A 73 -15.75 6.26 13.54
N GLY A 74 -16.68 5.63 14.25
CA GLY A 74 -18.01 6.17 14.52
C GLY A 74 -18.97 6.12 13.34
N LEU A 75 -18.67 5.32 12.32
CA LEU A 75 -19.48 5.21 11.12
C LEU A 75 -20.07 3.81 10.98
N GLU A 76 -21.39 3.71 11.10
CA GLU A 76 -22.12 2.49 10.76
C GLU A 76 -22.58 2.55 9.30
N LEU A 77 -22.09 1.62 8.50
CA LEU A 77 -22.50 1.42 7.10
C LEU A 77 -23.43 0.19 7.03
N ASP A 78 -24.43 0.28 6.19
CA ASP A 78 -25.17 -0.93 5.79
C ASP A 78 -24.31 -1.80 4.85
N GLU A 79 -24.75 -3.02 4.60
CA GLU A 79 -24.02 -4.01 3.82
C GLU A 79 -23.75 -3.52 2.39
N ASP A 80 -24.76 -2.91 1.75
CA ASP A 80 -24.64 -2.41 0.38
C ASP A 80 -23.62 -1.26 0.27
N ALA A 81 -23.61 -0.33 1.24
CA ALA A 81 -22.65 0.77 1.26
C ALA A 81 -21.22 0.30 1.57
N LEU A 82 -21.08 -0.71 2.43
CA LEU A 82 -19.78 -1.31 2.73
C LEU A 82 -19.22 -2.04 1.51
N ASP A 83 -20.04 -2.82 0.81
CA ASP A 83 -19.65 -3.54 -0.40
C ASP A 83 -19.23 -2.56 -1.51
N ALA A 84 -19.99 -1.50 -1.74
CA ALA A 84 -19.64 -0.46 -2.72
C ALA A 84 -18.32 0.25 -2.36
N LEU A 85 -18.06 0.48 -1.07
CA LEU A 85 -16.80 1.07 -0.60
C LEU A 85 -15.63 0.13 -0.82
N LEU A 86 -15.81 -1.17 -0.55
CA LEU A 86 -14.80 -2.20 -0.76
C LEU A 86 -14.47 -2.40 -2.24
N GLU A 87 -15.48 -2.44 -3.10
CA GLU A 87 -15.28 -2.54 -4.55
C GLU A 87 -14.43 -1.37 -5.08
N ARG A 88 -14.65 -0.17 -4.58
CA ARG A 88 -13.87 1.03 -4.98
C ARG A 88 -12.48 1.09 -4.38
N SER A 89 -12.31 0.68 -3.14
CA SER A 89 -11.03 0.75 -2.41
C SER A 89 -10.18 -0.51 -2.58
N GLU A 90 -10.78 -1.60 -3.08
CA GLU A 90 -10.17 -2.94 -3.13
C GLU A 90 -9.54 -3.38 -1.80
N GLY A 91 -10.10 -2.92 -0.67
CA GLY A 91 -9.58 -3.17 0.67
C GLY A 91 -8.28 -2.40 1.00
N TRP A 92 -7.91 -1.39 0.21
CA TRP A 92 -6.72 -0.58 0.48
C TRP A 92 -6.93 0.34 1.68
N VAL A 93 -6.20 0.06 2.78
CA VAL A 93 -6.37 0.74 4.08
C VAL A 93 -6.21 2.26 3.98
N ALA A 94 -5.20 2.74 3.22
CA ALA A 94 -4.99 4.19 3.08
C ALA A 94 -6.15 4.83 2.32
N GLY A 95 -6.68 4.19 1.27
CA GLY A 95 -7.85 4.66 0.54
C GLY A 95 -9.08 4.77 1.44
N LEU A 96 -9.32 3.74 2.27
CA LEU A 96 -10.42 3.76 3.25
C LEU A 96 -10.26 4.88 4.29
N ARG A 97 -9.03 5.11 4.76
CA ARG A 97 -8.75 6.19 5.71
C ARG A 97 -8.91 7.58 5.07
N LEU A 98 -8.43 7.77 3.84
CA LEU A 98 -8.63 9.02 3.11
C LEU A 98 -10.12 9.30 2.87
N TRP A 99 -10.88 8.25 2.55
CA TRP A 99 -12.33 8.37 2.40
C TRP A 99 -13.02 8.76 3.71
N LEU A 100 -12.60 8.20 4.87
CA LEU A 100 -13.10 8.62 6.18
C LEU A 100 -12.79 10.08 6.48
N LEU A 101 -11.54 10.52 6.21
CA LEU A 101 -11.12 11.90 6.42
C LEU A 101 -11.91 12.89 5.56
N ALA A 102 -12.23 12.52 4.33
CA ALA A 102 -13.01 13.35 3.42
C ALA A 102 -14.47 13.55 3.86
N ARG A 103 -15.02 12.68 4.69
CA ARG A 103 -16.37 12.82 5.22
C ARG A 103 -16.48 13.86 6.33
N GLY A 104 -15.35 14.27 6.93
CA GLY A 104 -15.35 15.21 8.05
C GLY A 104 -15.93 14.60 9.34
N ASP A 105 -15.95 15.40 10.39
CA ASP A 105 -16.57 15.03 11.65
C ASP A 105 -18.09 14.83 11.48
N PRO A 106 -18.72 13.80 12.06
CA PRO A 106 -20.16 13.58 11.98
C PRO A 106 -21.01 14.79 12.49
N GLU A 107 -20.39 15.68 13.29
CA GLU A 107 -21.04 16.88 13.79
C GLU A 107 -20.98 18.06 12.80
N GLU A 108 -20.07 18.07 11.85
CA GLU A 108 -20.07 19.04 10.75
C GLU A 108 -20.87 18.46 9.58
N GLN A 109 -22.14 18.85 9.48
CA GLN A 109 -23.05 18.53 8.38
C GLN A 109 -22.62 19.19 7.06
N VAL A 110 -21.41 18.94 6.62
CA VAL A 110 -21.03 19.21 5.23
C VAL A 110 -21.45 17.98 4.44
N SER A 111 -22.41 18.15 3.55
CA SER A 111 -22.83 17.09 2.62
C SER A 111 -21.61 16.36 2.08
N PRO A 112 -21.48 15.03 2.25
CA PRO A 112 -20.33 14.30 1.76
C PRO A 112 -20.39 14.30 0.23
N GLY A 113 -19.80 15.30 -0.38
CA GLY A 113 -19.56 15.26 -1.81
C GLY A 113 -18.57 14.15 -2.06
N VAL A 114 -18.94 13.19 -2.89
CA VAL A 114 -18.05 12.13 -3.41
C VAL A 114 -16.73 12.76 -3.93
N HIS A 115 -16.75 14.02 -4.30
CA HIS A 115 -15.61 14.80 -4.81
C HIS A 115 -14.47 15.02 -3.80
N GLY A 116 -14.75 15.19 -2.50
CA GLY A 116 -13.70 15.45 -1.51
C GLY A 116 -12.79 14.24 -1.25
N ALA A 117 -13.36 13.03 -1.24
CA ALA A 117 -12.58 11.81 -1.07
C ALA A 117 -11.68 11.55 -2.28
N ASP A 118 -12.21 11.70 -3.48
CA ASP A 118 -11.46 11.50 -4.72
C ASP A 118 -10.31 12.52 -4.85
N GLU A 119 -10.49 13.74 -4.33
CA GLU A 119 -9.46 14.78 -4.31
C GLU A 119 -8.33 14.44 -3.33
N LEU A 120 -8.63 14.02 -2.11
CA LEU A 120 -7.63 13.58 -1.13
C LEU A 120 -6.86 12.33 -1.59
N ILE A 121 -7.55 11.37 -2.19
CA ILE A 121 -6.92 10.18 -2.75
C ILE A 121 -5.99 10.57 -3.90
N ARG A 122 -6.44 11.44 -4.79
CA ARG A 122 -5.63 11.95 -5.91
C ARG A 122 -4.37 12.65 -5.40
N ASP A 123 -4.50 13.56 -4.45
CA ASP A 123 -3.39 14.34 -3.91
C ASP A 123 -2.39 13.41 -3.22
N TYR A 124 -2.87 12.45 -2.42
CA TYR A 124 -2.02 11.43 -1.82
C TYR A 124 -1.26 10.60 -2.89
N LEU A 125 -1.94 10.17 -3.96
CA LEU A 125 -1.30 9.39 -5.01
C LEU A 125 -0.28 10.21 -5.79
N LEU A 126 -0.54 11.50 -6.01
CA LEU A 126 0.41 12.40 -6.66
C LEU A 126 1.67 12.57 -5.81
N GLU A 127 1.53 12.95 -4.54
CA GLU A 127 2.66 13.26 -3.66
C GLU A 127 3.45 12.01 -3.23
N GLU A 128 2.75 10.95 -2.84
CA GLU A 128 3.39 9.77 -2.24
C GLU A 128 3.75 8.68 -3.24
N VAL A 129 3.15 8.68 -4.41
CA VAL A 129 3.37 7.64 -5.42
C VAL A 129 4.02 8.22 -6.68
N ILE A 130 3.39 9.22 -7.32
CA ILE A 130 3.83 9.70 -8.63
C ILE A 130 5.11 10.52 -8.52
N GLU A 131 5.16 11.51 -7.62
CA GLU A 131 6.32 12.41 -7.48
C GLU A 131 7.60 11.69 -7.05
N ARG A 132 7.45 10.52 -6.42
CA ARG A 132 8.59 9.68 -6.01
C ARG A 132 9.10 8.75 -7.12
N GLN A 133 8.44 8.71 -8.28
CA GLN A 133 8.91 7.91 -9.40
C GLN A 133 10.03 8.64 -10.16
N PRO A 134 10.90 7.89 -10.87
CA PRO A 134 11.84 8.47 -11.81
C PRO A 134 11.13 9.35 -12.86
N PRO A 135 11.76 10.44 -13.34
CA PRO A 135 11.12 11.37 -14.30
C PRO A 135 10.57 10.69 -15.56
N GLU A 136 11.25 9.66 -16.05
CA GLU A 136 10.81 8.88 -17.20
C GLU A 136 9.51 8.12 -16.93
N VAL A 137 9.33 7.61 -15.70
CA VAL A 137 8.09 6.93 -15.28
C VAL A 137 6.96 7.94 -15.12
N GLN A 138 7.23 9.11 -14.54
CA GLN A 138 6.25 10.19 -14.43
C GLN A 138 5.77 10.64 -15.81
N ALA A 139 6.71 10.84 -16.76
CA ALA A 139 6.39 11.21 -18.14
C ALA A 139 5.54 10.13 -18.83
N PHE A 140 5.90 8.87 -18.67
CA PHE A 140 5.13 7.74 -19.18
C PHE A 140 3.71 7.71 -18.64
N LEU A 141 3.54 7.82 -17.31
CA LEU A 141 2.23 7.86 -16.68
C LEU A 141 1.38 9.04 -17.19
N ALA A 142 1.97 10.23 -17.30
CA ALA A 142 1.28 11.40 -17.82
C ALA A 142 0.83 11.25 -19.28
N GLN A 143 1.63 10.60 -20.11
CA GLN A 143 1.30 10.34 -21.53
C GLN A 143 0.22 9.29 -21.69
N THR A 144 0.26 8.24 -20.86
CA THR A 144 -0.68 7.09 -20.95
C THR A 144 -1.97 7.28 -20.18
N ALA A 145 -2.05 8.23 -19.24
CA ALA A 145 -3.22 8.48 -18.37
C ALA A 145 -4.54 8.74 -19.12
N ARG A 146 -4.47 9.12 -20.41
CA ARG A 146 -5.66 9.34 -21.25
C ARG A 146 -6.26 8.08 -21.86
N PHE A 147 -5.57 6.95 -21.74
CA PHE A 147 -6.00 5.68 -22.34
C PHE A 147 -6.55 4.75 -21.25
N GLU A 148 -7.74 4.19 -21.47
CA GLU A 148 -8.30 3.17 -20.59
C GLU A 148 -7.54 1.84 -20.70
N ARG A 149 -6.98 1.57 -21.89
CA ARG A 149 -6.17 0.39 -22.19
C ARG A 149 -5.08 0.76 -23.17
N PHE A 150 -3.89 0.20 -22.96
CA PHE A 150 -2.77 0.31 -23.89
C PHE A 150 -1.95 -0.98 -23.85
N CYS A 151 -1.16 -1.20 -24.90
CA CYS A 151 -0.21 -2.32 -25.00
C CYS A 151 1.21 -1.77 -25.20
N ALA A 152 2.21 -2.63 -25.06
CA ALA A 152 3.62 -2.23 -25.19
C ALA A 152 3.93 -1.57 -26.54
N GLU A 153 3.33 -2.09 -27.64
CA GLU A 153 3.53 -1.58 -29.00
C GLU A 153 2.98 -0.15 -29.21
N LEU A 154 2.09 0.31 -28.35
CA LEU A 154 1.57 1.68 -28.38
C LEU A 154 2.48 2.66 -27.60
N CYS A 155 3.36 2.12 -26.77
CA CYS A 155 4.21 2.90 -25.87
C CYS A 155 5.64 3.08 -26.42
N ASP A 156 6.00 2.39 -27.50
CA ASP A 156 7.25 2.51 -28.25
C ASP A 156 7.14 3.64 -29.30
#